data_74ea68c93af3aae302c94f726948ae4e
#
_entry.id   74ea68c93af3aae302c94f726948ae4e
#
_cell.length_a   1.000
_cell.length_b   1.000
_cell.length_c   1.000
_cell.angle_alpha   90.00
_cell.angle_beta   90.00
_cell.angle_gamma   90.00
#
_symmetry.space_group_name_H-M   'P 1'
#
loop_
_entity.id
_entity.type
_entity.pdbx_description
1 polymer ?
#
loop_
_entity_poly.entity_id
_entity_poly.type
_entity_poly.pdbx_seq_one_letter_code
_entity_poly.pdbx_strand_id
1 'polypeptide(L)'
;MSGVLYGLGLGPGDPDLVTIKAAAVLAAVQVIAYVSPLRDGVAAASFARAIAAPHLAGEKIEISIPIAMLDDPEPGQRAYDQAALEIAEHLQAGRDVAVLCEGDPLLYGSFMYVLERLKGSAKIITVPGVSALGAAAAAANLPLVSRQQSLALVPGTLPEAEIKSRIQAADAAAVYKVGRNMTKVRRVLEQLGLLDGAFYIERASLPEARVLALVDAPDDAPYFSIILTTATEV
;
A
#
# COMPACT_ATOMS: atom_id res chain seq x y z
N MET A 1 -9.82 -30.42 7.60
CA MET A 1 -8.81 -29.67 6.80
C MET A 1 -8.87 -28.24 7.30
N SER A 2 -7.77 -27.60 7.58
CA SER A 2 -7.75 -26.18 7.96
C SER A 2 -8.05 -25.32 6.71
N GLY A 3 -8.68 -24.14 6.90
CA GLY A 3 -8.88 -23.18 5.84
C GLY A 3 -7.56 -22.61 5.30
N VAL A 4 -7.64 -21.86 4.21
CA VAL A 4 -6.51 -21.20 3.55
C VAL A 4 -6.51 -19.71 3.91
N LEU A 5 -5.34 -19.17 4.27
CA LEU A 5 -5.12 -17.75 4.44
C LEU A 5 -4.65 -17.13 3.12
N TYR A 6 -5.39 -16.15 2.61
CA TYR A 6 -5.01 -15.39 1.43
C TYR A 6 -4.56 -13.99 1.81
N GLY A 7 -3.38 -13.56 1.33
CA GLY A 7 -3.01 -12.16 1.28
C GLY A 7 -3.40 -11.60 -0.09
N LEU A 8 -4.39 -10.71 -0.16
CA LEU A 8 -4.91 -10.22 -1.43
C LEU A 8 -4.48 -8.79 -1.72
N GLY A 9 -3.75 -8.59 -2.81
CA GLY A 9 -3.54 -7.29 -3.42
C GLY A 9 -4.76 -6.84 -4.21
N LEU A 10 -5.34 -5.72 -3.82
CA LEU A 10 -6.54 -5.16 -4.43
C LEU A 10 -6.27 -4.04 -5.43
N GLY A 11 -4.99 -3.78 -5.69
CA GLY A 11 -4.65 -2.64 -6.53
C GLY A 11 -4.72 -1.30 -5.79
N PRO A 12 -4.40 -0.20 -6.49
CA PRO A 12 -4.13 1.12 -5.88
C PRO A 12 -5.40 1.94 -5.57
N GLY A 13 -6.59 1.46 -5.96
CA GLY A 13 -7.85 2.18 -5.68
C GLY A 13 -8.97 1.86 -6.66
N ASP A 14 -8.71 1.83 -7.94
CA ASP A 14 -9.67 1.48 -8.98
C ASP A 14 -10.02 -0.02 -8.87
N PRO A 15 -11.32 -0.38 -8.66
CA PRO A 15 -11.74 -1.77 -8.60
C PRO A 15 -11.43 -2.58 -9.87
N ASP A 16 -11.35 -1.95 -11.02
CA ASP A 16 -11.02 -2.63 -12.28
C ASP A 16 -9.53 -3.05 -12.35
N LEU A 17 -8.70 -2.55 -11.44
CA LEU A 17 -7.31 -2.99 -11.27
C LEU A 17 -7.14 -4.14 -10.28
N VAL A 18 -8.23 -4.67 -9.72
CA VAL A 18 -8.21 -5.93 -8.98
C VAL A 18 -7.93 -7.07 -9.95
N THR A 19 -6.95 -7.91 -9.64
CA THR A 19 -6.62 -9.03 -10.54
C THR A 19 -7.78 -10.03 -10.59
N ILE A 20 -7.98 -10.68 -11.74
CA ILE A 20 -9.00 -11.73 -11.90
C ILE A 20 -8.87 -12.79 -10.80
N LYS A 21 -7.64 -13.13 -10.41
CA LYS A 21 -7.38 -14.09 -9.33
C LYS A 21 -7.85 -13.57 -7.97
N ALA A 22 -7.60 -12.32 -7.66
CA ALA A 22 -8.05 -11.71 -6.41
C ALA A 22 -9.59 -11.62 -6.36
N ALA A 23 -10.23 -11.21 -7.46
CA ALA A 23 -11.68 -11.18 -7.58
C ALA A 23 -12.33 -12.56 -7.37
N ALA A 24 -11.74 -13.62 -7.98
CA ALA A 24 -12.21 -14.98 -7.78
C ALA A 24 -12.10 -15.44 -6.31
N VAL A 25 -11.02 -15.09 -5.62
CA VAL A 25 -10.85 -15.40 -4.19
C VAL A 25 -11.86 -14.62 -3.36
N LEU A 26 -12.07 -13.31 -3.61
CA LEU A 26 -13.06 -12.47 -2.90
C LEU A 26 -14.48 -13.03 -3.00
N ALA A 27 -14.85 -13.53 -4.17
CA ALA A 27 -16.15 -14.17 -4.37
C ALA A 27 -16.28 -15.47 -3.54
N ALA A 28 -15.21 -16.25 -3.41
CA ALA A 28 -15.24 -17.60 -2.83
C ALA A 28 -15.05 -17.65 -1.30
N VAL A 29 -14.22 -16.79 -0.70
CA VAL A 29 -13.91 -16.85 0.74
C VAL A 29 -15.11 -16.51 1.61
N GLN A 30 -15.13 -17.09 2.82
CA GLN A 30 -16.18 -16.84 3.81
C GLN A 30 -15.86 -15.63 4.69
N VAL A 31 -14.55 -15.38 4.91
CA VAL A 31 -14.07 -14.37 5.85
C VAL A 31 -13.14 -13.39 5.15
N ILE A 32 -13.33 -12.11 5.41
CA ILE A 32 -12.41 -11.06 4.97
C ILE A 32 -11.88 -10.28 6.16
N ALA A 33 -10.60 -9.95 6.15
CA ALA A 33 -9.95 -9.12 7.15
C ALA A 33 -9.31 -7.90 6.50
N TYR A 34 -9.39 -6.72 7.13
CA TYR A 34 -8.87 -5.49 6.55
C TYR A 34 -8.53 -4.47 7.62
N VAL A 35 -7.58 -3.60 7.31
CA VAL A 35 -7.22 -2.47 8.19
C VAL A 35 -8.30 -1.39 8.12
N SER A 36 -8.72 -0.92 9.30
CA SER A 36 -9.56 0.27 9.48
C SER A 36 -8.76 1.33 10.22
N PRO A 37 -8.52 2.52 9.63
CA PRO A 37 -7.83 3.59 10.34
C PRO A 37 -8.63 4.04 11.57
N LEU A 38 -7.96 4.21 12.70
CA LEU A 38 -8.57 4.85 13.87
C LEU A 38 -8.49 6.37 13.73
N ARG A 39 -9.64 7.03 13.86
CA ARG A 39 -9.75 8.49 13.98
C ARG A 39 -10.50 8.79 15.27
N ASP A 40 -9.87 9.54 16.16
CA ASP A 40 -10.45 9.88 17.48
C ASP A 40 -10.98 8.66 18.26
N GLY A 41 -10.24 7.53 18.16
CA GLY A 41 -10.59 6.28 18.82
C GLY A 41 -11.70 5.47 18.16
N VAL A 42 -12.25 5.92 17.03
CA VAL A 42 -13.29 5.22 16.26
C VAL A 42 -12.71 4.68 14.96
N ALA A 43 -13.05 3.43 14.63
CA ALA A 43 -12.66 2.81 13.36
C ALA A 43 -13.37 3.53 12.18
N ALA A 44 -12.60 4.11 11.29
CA ALA A 44 -13.09 4.71 10.06
C ALA A 44 -13.24 3.67 8.95
N ALA A 45 -13.95 4.04 7.87
CA ALA A 45 -14.13 3.18 6.72
C ALA A 45 -12.77 2.73 6.13
N SER A 46 -12.67 1.43 5.83
CA SER A 46 -11.49 0.84 5.21
C SER A 46 -11.48 1.08 3.71
N PHE A 47 -10.38 1.60 3.20
CA PHE A 47 -10.21 1.80 1.76
C PHE A 47 -10.07 0.46 1.02
N ALA A 48 -9.31 -0.50 1.58
CA ALA A 48 -9.23 -1.85 1.02
C ALA A 48 -10.60 -2.53 0.92
N ARG A 49 -11.43 -2.39 1.97
CA ARG A 49 -12.80 -2.91 1.97
C ARG A 49 -13.67 -2.26 0.88
N ALA A 50 -13.51 -0.96 0.64
CA ALA A 50 -14.23 -0.25 -0.41
C ALA A 50 -13.83 -0.75 -1.82
N ILE A 51 -12.53 -0.94 -2.09
CA ILE A 51 -12.04 -1.50 -3.36
C ILE A 51 -12.61 -2.91 -3.60
N ALA A 52 -12.66 -3.74 -2.55
CA ALA A 52 -13.16 -5.10 -2.66
C ALA A 52 -14.68 -5.19 -2.90
N ALA A 53 -15.45 -4.16 -2.53
CA ALA A 53 -16.92 -4.22 -2.49
C ALA A 53 -17.58 -4.74 -3.78
N PRO A 54 -17.22 -4.30 -4.99
CA PRO A 54 -17.84 -4.79 -6.24
C PRO A 54 -17.56 -6.28 -6.55
N HIS A 55 -16.52 -6.85 -5.92
CA HIS A 55 -16.07 -8.23 -6.17
C HIS A 55 -16.53 -9.23 -5.10
N LEU A 56 -17.21 -8.76 -4.05
CA LEU A 56 -17.71 -9.64 -3.00
C LEU A 56 -19.04 -10.29 -3.44
N ALA A 57 -19.16 -11.59 -3.17
CA ALA A 57 -20.39 -12.34 -3.39
C ALA A 57 -20.93 -12.86 -2.06
N GLY A 58 -22.21 -12.66 -1.82
CA GLY A 58 -22.91 -13.08 -0.59
C GLY A 58 -22.43 -12.32 0.65
N GLU A 59 -22.94 -12.73 1.80
CA GLU A 59 -22.50 -12.19 3.09
C GLU A 59 -21.13 -12.72 3.46
N LYS A 60 -20.30 -11.88 4.05
CA LYS A 60 -18.96 -12.22 4.55
C LYS A 60 -18.90 -11.97 6.05
N ILE A 61 -18.13 -12.83 6.74
CA ILE A 61 -17.67 -12.50 8.09
C ILE A 61 -16.55 -11.50 7.92
N GLU A 62 -16.62 -10.36 8.61
CA GLU A 62 -15.70 -9.25 8.45
C GLU A 62 -14.89 -9.03 9.74
N ILE A 63 -13.56 -9.09 9.62
CA ILE A 63 -12.61 -8.80 10.70
C ILE A 63 -12.01 -7.43 10.42
N SER A 64 -12.38 -6.43 11.21
CA SER A 64 -11.79 -5.10 11.15
C SER A 64 -10.56 -5.02 12.05
N ILE A 65 -9.42 -4.61 11.49
CA ILE A 65 -8.16 -4.42 12.22
C ILE A 65 -7.97 -2.93 12.46
N PRO A 66 -8.28 -2.41 13.66
CA PRO A 66 -8.24 -0.98 13.96
C PRO A 66 -6.78 -0.53 14.16
N ILE A 67 -6.26 0.33 13.28
CA ILE A 67 -4.88 0.83 13.34
C ILE A 67 -4.88 2.34 13.57
N ALA A 68 -4.30 2.77 14.67
CA ALA A 68 -3.96 4.17 14.90
C ALA A 68 -2.68 4.51 14.11
N MET A 69 -2.75 5.58 13.30
CA MET A 69 -1.60 6.05 12.51
C MET A 69 -0.65 6.89 13.39
N LEU A 70 -0.07 6.24 14.40
CA LEU A 70 0.87 6.84 15.36
C LEU A 70 2.32 6.52 14.97
N ASP A 71 3.25 7.32 15.53
CA ASP A 71 4.69 7.04 15.39
C ASP A 71 5.13 5.85 16.25
N ASP A 72 4.44 5.61 17.37
CA ASP A 72 4.62 4.41 18.19
C ASP A 72 4.00 3.18 17.47
N PRO A 73 4.80 2.17 17.12
CA PRO A 73 4.30 0.98 16.43
C PRO A 73 3.54 0.00 17.35
N GLU A 74 3.68 0.11 18.67
CA GLU A 74 3.18 -0.89 19.64
C GLU A 74 1.66 -1.07 19.58
N PRO A 75 0.82 0.00 19.53
CA PRO A 75 -0.62 -0.18 19.42
C PRO A 75 -1.03 -0.93 18.15
N GLY A 76 -0.35 -0.66 17.02
CA GLY A 76 -0.55 -1.37 15.77
C GLY A 76 -0.18 -2.85 15.86
N GLN A 77 0.93 -3.18 16.52
CA GLN A 77 1.35 -4.56 16.75
C GLN A 77 0.30 -5.34 17.54
N ARG A 78 -0.22 -4.77 18.65
CA ARG A 78 -1.30 -5.40 19.42
C ARG A 78 -2.57 -5.66 18.61
N ALA A 79 -2.95 -4.73 17.74
CA ALA A 79 -4.09 -4.92 16.84
C ALA A 79 -3.88 -6.10 15.88
N TYR A 80 -2.68 -6.25 15.33
CA TYR A 80 -2.36 -7.40 14.49
C TYR A 80 -2.27 -8.71 15.28
N ASP A 81 -1.80 -8.70 16.56
CA ASP A 81 -1.82 -9.87 17.42
C ASP A 81 -3.24 -10.38 17.63
N GLN A 82 -4.16 -9.48 17.97
CA GLN A 82 -5.57 -9.82 18.16
C GLN A 82 -6.22 -10.33 16.88
N ALA A 83 -5.99 -9.66 15.76
CA ALA A 83 -6.53 -10.07 14.47
C ALA A 83 -6.00 -11.45 14.04
N ALA A 84 -4.73 -11.74 14.30
CA ALA A 84 -4.15 -13.04 13.99
C ALA A 84 -4.79 -14.19 14.80
N LEU A 85 -5.15 -13.96 16.06
CA LEU A 85 -5.89 -14.93 16.86
C LEU A 85 -7.27 -15.22 16.26
N GLU A 86 -8.03 -14.18 15.94
CA GLU A 86 -9.36 -14.30 15.35
C GLU A 86 -9.31 -14.98 13.97
N ILE A 87 -8.35 -14.61 13.12
CA ILE A 87 -8.11 -15.27 11.83
C ILE A 87 -7.78 -16.75 12.02
N ALA A 88 -6.94 -17.10 13.02
CA ALA A 88 -6.58 -18.48 13.29
C ALA A 88 -7.79 -19.34 13.69
N GLU A 89 -8.73 -18.82 14.46
CA GLU A 89 -9.98 -19.51 14.83
C GLU A 89 -10.82 -19.84 13.59
N HIS A 90 -10.92 -18.90 12.64
CA HIS A 90 -11.63 -19.13 11.38
C HIS A 90 -10.94 -20.22 10.54
N LEU A 91 -9.62 -20.15 10.41
CA LEU A 91 -8.83 -21.13 9.66
C LEU A 91 -8.95 -22.55 10.28
N GLN A 92 -8.91 -22.65 11.62
CA GLN A 92 -9.10 -23.93 12.34
C GLN A 92 -10.49 -24.50 12.12
N ALA A 93 -11.51 -23.65 12.01
CA ALA A 93 -12.88 -24.04 11.69
C ALA A 93 -13.08 -24.41 10.20
N GLY A 94 -12.00 -24.42 9.38
CA GLY A 94 -12.04 -24.79 7.98
C GLY A 94 -12.53 -23.69 7.05
N ARG A 95 -12.65 -22.45 7.52
CA ARG A 95 -13.05 -21.30 6.70
C ARG A 95 -11.83 -20.63 6.08
N ASP A 96 -11.93 -20.33 4.78
CA ASP A 96 -10.92 -19.55 4.09
C ASP A 96 -11.02 -18.06 4.49
N VAL A 97 -9.87 -17.44 4.70
CA VAL A 97 -9.76 -16.03 5.12
C VAL A 97 -8.94 -15.25 4.10
N ALA A 98 -9.44 -14.10 3.64
CA ALA A 98 -8.71 -13.16 2.80
C ALA A 98 -8.38 -11.89 3.57
N VAL A 99 -7.07 -11.58 3.72
CA VAL A 99 -6.59 -10.30 4.23
C VAL A 99 -6.43 -9.35 3.07
N LEU A 100 -7.19 -8.25 3.09
CA LEU A 100 -7.29 -7.27 2.03
C LEU A 100 -6.20 -6.20 2.18
N CYS A 101 -5.47 -5.92 1.09
CA CYS A 101 -4.44 -4.89 1.09
C CYS A 101 -4.58 -3.98 -0.13
N GLU A 102 -4.50 -2.67 0.07
CA GLU A 102 -4.29 -1.72 -1.02
C GLU A 102 -2.96 -2.01 -1.71
N GLY A 103 -2.92 -1.86 -3.03
CA GLY A 103 -1.73 -2.15 -3.83
C GLY A 103 -1.36 -3.63 -3.79
N ASP A 104 -0.10 -3.92 -3.45
CA ASP A 104 0.45 -5.26 -3.31
C ASP A 104 0.64 -5.63 -1.83
N PRO A 105 0.27 -6.85 -1.39
CA PRO A 105 0.29 -7.24 0.02
C PRO A 105 1.69 -7.35 0.62
N LEU A 106 2.73 -7.47 -0.21
CA LEU A 106 4.13 -7.61 0.23
C LEU A 106 5.00 -6.38 -0.07
N LEU A 107 4.41 -5.31 -0.64
CA LEU A 107 5.10 -4.03 -0.86
C LEU A 107 4.48 -2.95 0.03
N TYR A 108 5.02 -2.74 1.22
CA TYR A 108 4.47 -1.86 2.29
C TYR A 108 3.05 -2.23 2.73
N GLY A 109 2.58 -3.43 2.41
CA GLY A 109 1.24 -3.91 2.71
C GLY A 109 1.08 -4.37 4.15
N SER A 110 -0.11 -4.23 4.70
CA SER A 110 -0.46 -4.64 6.07
C SER A 110 -0.46 -6.17 6.26
N PHE A 111 -0.61 -6.93 5.18
CA PHE A 111 -0.58 -8.40 5.23
C PHE A 111 0.72 -8.96 5.82
N MET A 112 1.84 -8.28 5.64
CA MET A 112 3.14 -8.74 6.16
C MET A 112 3.10 -9.00 7.67
N TYR A 113 2.34 -8.21 8.43
CA TYR A 113 2.21 -8.37 9.89
C TYR A 113 1.37 -9.59 10.27
N VAL A 114 0.32 -9.90 9.49
CA VAL A 114 -0.51 -11.11 9.67
C VAL A 114 0.26 -12.35 9.23
N LEU A 115 0.97 -12.26 8.09
CA LEU A 115 1.81 -13.33 7.56
C LEU A 115 2.84 -13.82 8.59
N GLU A 116 3.56 -12.88 9.22
CA GLU A 116 4.59 -13.23 10.20
C GLU A 116 4.02 -13.98 11.41
N ARG A 117 2.81 -13.63 11.86
CA ARG A 117 2.15 -14.25 13.01
C ARG A 117 1.57 -15.64 12.71
N LEU A 118 1.12 -15.86 11.48
CA LEU A 118 0.45 -17.10 11.09
C LEU A 118 1.32 -18.02 10.24
N LYS A 119 2.57 -17.64 9.98
CA LYS A 119 3.55 -18.44 9.27
C LYS A 119 3.76 -19.80 9.96
N GLY A 120 3.56 -20.89 9.19
CA GLY A 120 3.69 -22.26 9.69
C GLY A 120 2.46 -22.83 10.39
N SER A 121 1.40 -22.04 10.66
CA SER A 121 0.16 -22.51 11.30
C SER A 121 -0.97 -22.79 10.32
N ALA A 122 -0.89 -22.31 9.09
CA ALA A 122 -1.90 -22.52 8.04
C ALA A 122 -1.27 -22.56 6.66
N LYS A 123 -2.03 -23.03 5.65
CA LYS A 123 -1.68 -22.86 4.24
C LYS A 123 -1.89 -21.38 3.87
N ILE A 124 -0.83 -20.73 3.38
CA ILE A 124 -0.86 -19.33 3.01
C ILE A 124 -0.65 -19.18 1.51
N ILE A 125 -1.47 -18.34 0.86
CA ILE A 125 -1.37 -17.99 -0.55
C ILE A 125 -1.40 -16.48 -0.67
N THR A 126 -0.34 -15.90 -1.25
CA THR A 126 -0.32 -14.48 -1.58
C THR A 126 -0.71 -14.28 -3.04
N VAL A 127 -1.67 -13.40 -3.28
CA VAL A 127 -2.07 -12.97 -4.62
C VAL A 127 -1.57 -11.55 -4.81
N PRO A 128 -0.60 -11.32 -5.71
CA PRO A 128 -0.05 -9.98 -5.93
C PRO A 128 -1.12 -9.04 -6.49
N GLY A 129 -0.94 -7.75 -6.25
CA GLY A 129 -1.78 -6.69 -6.76
C GLY A 129 -1.01 -5.68 -7.60
N VAL A 130 -1.73 -4.84 -8.36
CA VAL A 130 -1.13 -3.70 -9.02
C VAL A 130 -0.61 -2.74 -7.95
N SER A 131 0.70 -2.48 -7.96
CA SER A 131 1.31 -1.60 -6.94
C SER A 131 0.96 -0.13 -7.18
N ALA A 132 0.95 0.66 -6.11
CA ALA A 132 0.80 2.11 -6.21
C ALA A 132 1.90 2.76 -7.06
N LEU A 133 3.09 2.17 -7.13
CA LEU A 133 4.18 2.60 -8.01
C LEU A 133 3.79 2.52 -9.49
N GLY A 134 3.33 1.35 -9.91
CA GLY A 134 2.92 1.14 -11.31
C GLY A 134 1.75 2.03 -11.70
N ALA A 135 0.77 2.21 -10.79
CA ALA A 135 -0.35 3.10 -11.02
C ALA A 135 0.07 4.58 -11.10
N ALA A 136 0.99 5.02 -10.25
CA ALA A 136 1.50 6.39 -10.28
C ALA A 136 2.27 6.66 -11.58
N ALA A 137 3.13 5.73 -12.01
CA ALA A 137 3.85 5.81 -13.27
C ALA A 137 2.89 5.85 -14.48
N ALA A 138 1.86 5.01 -14.47
CA ALA A 138 0.84 4.99 -15.52
C ALA A 138 0.00 6.28 -15.55
N ALA A 139 -0.41 6.81 -14.40
CA ALA A 139 -1.16 8.06 -14.32
C ALA A 139 -0.37 9.25 -14.88
N ALA A 140 0.94 9.25 -14.68
CA ALA A 140 1.84 10.28 -15.17
C ALA A 140 2.38 10.01 -16.61
N ASN A 141 2.11 8.84 -17.20
CA ASN A 141 2.72 8.35 -18.43
C ASN A 141 4.26 8.42 -18.40
N LEU A 142 4.86 8.06 -17.26
CA LEU A 142 6.28 8.15 -17.03
C LEU A 142 6.93 6.75 -17.03
N PRO A 143 7.86 6.45 -17.94
CA PRO A 143 8.76 5.33 -17.77
C PRO A 143 9.68 5.60 -16.59
N LEU A 144 9.76 4.66 -15.63
CA LEU A 144 10.57 4.85 -14.42
C LEU A 144 12.03 4.57 -14.67
N VAL A 145 12.34 3.45 -15.30
CA VAL A 145 13.69 2.99 -15.61
C VAL A 145 13.68 2.14 -16.87
N SER A 146 14.80 2.14 -17.57
CA SER A 146 15.04 1.32 -18.76
C SER A 146 16.37 0.61 -18.68
N ARG A 147 16.53 -0.48 -19.40
CA ARG A 147 17.79 -1.25 -19.57
C ARG A 147 18.53 -1.52 -18.23
N GLN A 148 19.64 -0.81 -18.00
CA GLN A 148 20.54 -1.00 -16.85
C GLN A 148 20.26 0.00 -15.72
N GLN A 149 19.26 0.86 -15.88
CA GLN A 149 18.91 1.85 -14.87
C GLN A 149 18.27 1.21 -13.65
N SER A 150 18.57 1.75 -12.48
CA SER A 150 18.09 1.31 -11.17
C SER A 150 17.00 2.23 -10.62
N LEU A 151 16.09 1.67 -9.85
CA LEU A 151 15.01 2.40 -9.17
C LEU A 151 15.12 2.24 -7.66
N ALA A 152 15.19 3.34 -6.92
CA ALA A 152 15.12 3.34 -5.48
C ALA A 152 13.67 3.52 -4.99
N LEU A 153 13.20 2.64 -4.10
CA LEU A 153 11.97 2.83 -3.33
C LEU A 153 12.33 3.42 -1.98
N VAL A 154 11.93 4.66 -1.73
CA VAL A 154 12.40 5.42 -0.57
C VAL A 154 11.22 5.85 0.31
N PRO A 155 11.14 5.41 1.58
CA PRO A 155 10.16 5.95 2.52
C PRO A 155 10.48 7.40 2.89
N GLY A 156 9.54 8.32 2.68
CA GLY A 156 9.66 9.72 3.06
C GLY A 156 9.73 9.95 4.58
N THR A 157 9.46 8.92 5.37
CA THR A 157 9.59 8.95 6.84
C THR A 157 11.03 8.89 7.34
N LEU A 158 11.99 8.50 6.49
CA LEU A 158 13.40 8.43 6.83
C LEU A 158 14.00 9.82 7.14
N PRO A 159 15.14 9.88 7.87
CA PRO A 159 15.94 11.10 7.99
C PRO A 159 16.38 11.65 6.64
N GLU A 160 16.53 12.97 6.51
CA GLU A 160 16.92 13.64 5.25
C GLU A 160 18.20 13.04 4.63
N ALA A 161 19.22 12.80 5.45
CA ALA A 161 20.50 12.24 4.98
C ALA A 161 20.33 10.84 4.35
N GLU A 162 19.45 10.02 4.91
CA GLU A 162 19.18 8.69 4.36
C GLU A 162 18.35 8.77 3.06
N ILE A 163 17.33 9.64 3.02
CA ILE A 163 16.55 9.87 1.79
C ILE A 163 17.50 10.31 0.67
N LYS A 164 18.37 11.30 0.96
CA LYS A 164 19.35 11.83 0.02
C LYS A 164 20.28 10.72 -0.49
N SER A 165 20.89 9.97 0.42
CA SER A 165 21.82 8.89 0.06
C SER A 165 21.18 7.82 -0.82
N ARG A 166 19.94 7.42 -0.51
CA ARG A 166 19.24 6.36 -1.27
C ARG A 166 18.83 6.85 -2.66
N ILE A 167 18.40 8.10 -2.80
CA ILE A 167 18.08 8.67 -4.11
C ILE A 167 19.33 8.81 -4.98
N GLN A 168 20.45 9.27 -4.41
CA GLN A 168 21.72 9.42 -5.14
C GLN A 168 22.31 8.08 -5.61
N ALA A 169 21.94 6.97 -4.98
CA ALA A 169 22.44 5.65 -5.32
C ALA A 169 21.70 4.97 -6.49
N ALA A 170 20.69 5.63 -7.08
CA ALA A 170 19.86 5.08 -8.14
C ALA A 170 19.61 6.11 -9.24
N ASP A 171 19.24 5.64 -10.43
CA ASP A 171 18.97 6.49 -11.59
C ASP A 171 17.59 7.16 -11.48
N ALA A 172 16.65 6.52 -10.82
CA ALA A 172 15.30 7.02 -10.55
C ALA A 172 14.88 6.70 -9.12
N ALA A 173 13.90 7.41 -8.60
CA ALA A 173 13.37 7.16 -7.27
C ALA A 173 11.84 7.31 -7.21
N ALA A 174 11.23 6.47 -6.36
CA ALA A 174 9.85 6.61 -5.93
C ALA A 174 9.81 6.82 -4.42
N VAL A 175 9.35 8.00 -3.99
CA VAL A 175 9.25 8.34 -2.57
C VAL A 175 7.83 8.07 -2.10
N TYR A 176 7.71 7.12 -1.18
CA TYR A 176 6.47 6.71 -0.52
C TYR A 176 6.27 7.44 0.81
N LYS A 177 5.05 7.40 1.33
CA LYS A 177 4.70 7.98 2.64
C LYS A 177 5.07 9.47 2.73
N VAL A 178 4.80 10.18 1.64
CA VAL A 178 5.07 11.61 1.49
C VAL A 178 4.30 12.39 2.53
N GLY A 179 2.96 12.38 2.53
CA GLY A 179 2.07 12.98 3.51
C GLY A 179 2.69 14.16 4.26
N ARG A 180 2.75 14.07 5.59
CA ARG A 180 3.38 15.07 6.48
C ARG A 180 4.88 15.29 6.25
N ASN A 181 5.53 14.49 5.41
CA ASN A 181 6.96 14.60 5.09
C ASN A 181 7.22 15.41 3.81
N MET A 182 6.20 15.98 3.19
CA MET A 182 6.29 16.68 1.90
C MET A 182 7.39 17.73 1.86
N THR A 183 7.40 18.65 2.81
CA THR A 183 8.39 19.73 2.92
C THR A 183 9.82 19.20 3.04
N LYS A 184 10.01 18.14 3.84
CA LYS A 184 11.31 17.47 4.00
C LYS A 184 11.78 16.84 2.70
N VAL A 185 10.91 16.06 2.03
CA VAL A 185 11.24 15.39 0.77
C VAL A 185 11.54 16.39 -0.33
N ARG A 186 10.73 17.46 -0.46
CA ARG A 186 10.96 18.55 -1.42
C ARG A 186 12.32 19.19 -1.24
N ARG A 187 12.72 19.52 0.00
CA ARG A 187 14.04 20.09 0.33
C ARG A 187 15.19 19.15 -0.10
N VAL A 188 15.05 17.85 0.13
CA VAL A 188 16.06 16.88 -0.30
C VAL A 188 16.19 16.84 -1.82
N LEU A 189 15.08 16.81 -2.55
CA LEU A 189 15.08 16.81 -4.02
C LEU A 189 15.64 18.10 -4.60
N GLU A 190 15.37 19.26 -3.98
CA GLU A 190 15.98 20.56 -4.33
C GLU A 190 17.50 20.52 -4.17
N GLN A 191 18.00 20.02 -3.03
CA GLN A 191 19.46 19.85 -2.79
C GLN A 191 20.14 18.91 -3.77
N LEU A 192 19.40 18.01 -4.39
CA LEU A 192 19.87 17.07 -5.39
C LEU A 192 19.73 17.61 -6.83
N GLY A 193 19.13 18.77 -7.02
CA GLY A 193 18.83 19.32 -8.36
C GLY A 193 17.76 18.54 -9.12
N LEU A 194 16.92 17.79 -8.41
CA LEU A 194 15.88 16.92 -9.00
C LEU A 194 14.47 17.51 -8.93
N LEU A 195 14.30 18.71 -8.37
CA LEU A 195 13.00 19.29 -8.10
C LEU A 195 12.19 19.50 -9.38
N ASP A 196 12.82 20.08 -10.42
CA ASP A 196 12.17 20.44 -11.69
C ASP A 196 11.77 19.21 -12.55
N GLY A 197 12.48 18.07 -12.35
CA GLY A 197 12.21 16.82 -13.06
C GLY A 197 11.37 15.81 -12.26
N ALA A 198 10.91 16.20 -11.06
CA ALA A 198 10.11 15.33 -10.20
C ALA A 198 8.61 15.56 -10.38
N PHE A 199 7.84 14.48 -10.24
CA PHE A 199 6.39 14.48 -10.35
C PHE A 199 5.76 14.09 -9.01
N TYR A 200 4.72 14.83 -8.63
CA TYR A 200 3.84 14.52 -7.53
C TYR A 200 2.57 13.86 -8.04
N ILE A 201 2.26 12.70 -7.53
CA ILE A 201 1.06 11.94 -7.89
C ILE A 201 0.26 11.64 -6.63
N GLU A 202 -1.00 12.03 -6.58
CA GLU A 202 -1.90 11.65 -5.52
C GLU A 202 -3.07 10.85 -6.05
N ARG A 203 -3.55 9.90 -5.24
CA ARG A 203 -4.73 9.07 -5.50
C ARG A 203 -4.69 8.41 -6.88
N ALA A 204 -3.52 7.96 -7.30
CA ALA A 204 -3.33 7.27 -8.57
C ALA A 204 -4.39 6.18 -8.76
N SER A 205 -4.95 6.08 -9.99
CA SER A 205 -6.04 5.21 -10.40
C SER A 205 -7.46 5.61 -9.96
N LEU A 206 -7.62 6.60 -9.09
CA LEU A 206 -8.95 7.09 -8.71
C LEU A 206 -9.43 8.21 -9.64
N PRO A 207 -10.75 8.46 -9.75
CA PRO A 207 -11.27 9.55 -10.58
C PRO A 207 -10.73 10.94 -10.21
N GLU A 208 -10.38 11.14 -8.93
CA GLU A 208 -9.80 12.37 -8.41
C GLU A 208 -8.26 12.38 -8.40
N ALA A 209 -7.62 11.49 -9.17
CA ALA A 209 -6.17 11.45 -9.30
C ALA A 209 -5.61 12.79 -9.80
N ARG A 210 -4.51 13.23 -9.21
CA ARG A 210 -3.79 14.44 -9.64
C ARG A 210 -2.34 14.10 -9.93
N VAL A 211 -1.85 14.60 -11.04
CA VAL A 211 -0.44 14.53 -11.45
C VAL A 211 0.05 15.96 -11.64
N LEU A 212 1.06 16.37 -10.91
CA LEU A 212 1.62 17.72 -10.94
C LEU A 212 3.15 17.64 -11.06
N ALA A 213 3.77 18.66 -11.66
CA ALA A 213 5.18 18.90 -11.39
C ALA A 213 5.37 19.12 -9.88
N LEU A 214 6.45 18.62 -9.30
CA LEU A 214 6.64 18.71 -7.85
C LEU A 214 6.72 20.17 -7.36
N VAL A 215 7.18 21.08 -8.19
CA VAL A 215 7.22 22.52 -7.89
C VAL A 215 5.84 23.12 -7.64
N ASP A 216 4.81 22.58 -8.28
CA ASP A 216 3.40 23.03 -8.19
C ASP A 216 2.59 22.23 -7.15
N ALA A 217 3.21 21.22 -6.52
CA ALA A 217 2.51 20.37 -5.57
C ALA A 217 2.21 21.13 -4.26
N PRO A 218 1.10 20.79 -3.55
CA PRO A 218 0.77 21.38 -2.27
C PRO A 218 1.79 21.02 -1.18
N ASP A 219 1.87 21.82 -0.11
CA ASP A 219 2.77 21.53 1.01
C ASP A 219 2.24 20.43 1.93
N ASP A 220 0.94 20.21 1.94
CA ASP A 220 0.27 19.09 2.60
C ASP A 220 -0.18 18.06 1.54
N ALA A 221 0.31 16.86 1.66
CA ALA A 221 -0.05 15.77 0.77
C ALA A 221 -0.97 14.76 1.48
N PRO A 222 -2.01 14.24 0.83
CA PRO A 222 -2.81 13.15 1.40
C PRO A 222 -1.96 11.88 1.57
N TYR A 223 -2.48 10.93 2.36
CA TYR A 223 -1.78 9.66 2.63
C TYR A 223 -1.40 8.91 1.33
N PHE A 224 -2.31 8.86 0.37
CA PHE A 224 -2.09 8.21 -0.92
C PHE A 224 -1.39 9.14 -1.92
N SER A 225 -0.13 9.47 -1.63
CA SER A 225 0.73 10.28 -2.49
C SER A 225 2.09 9.65 -2.68
N ILE A 226 2.63 9.78 -3.88
CA ILE A 226 3.95 9.32 -4.29
C ILE A 226 4.64 10.44 -5.04
N ILE A 227 5.94 10.63 -4.80
CA ILE A 227 6.79 11.47 -5.65
C ILE A 227 7.65 10.53 -6.50
N LEU A 228 7.71 10.81 -7.80
CA LEU A 228 8.55 10.10 -8.76
C LEU A 228 9.62 11.04 -9.30
N THR A 229 10.85 10.54 -9.35
CA THR A 229 11.90 11.08 -10.21
C THR A 229 12.18 10.08 -11.30
N THR A 230 12.50 10.53 -12.50
CA THR A 230 12.84 9.68 -13.64
C THR A 230 14.34 9.71 -13.89
N ALA A 231 14.86 8.66 -14.51
CA ALA A 231 16.19 8.70 -15.08
C ALA A 231 16.25 9.75 -16.20
N THR A 232 17.37 10.44 -16.32
CA THR A 232 17.53 11.63 -17.17
C THR A 232 17.45 11.33 -18.67
N GLU A 233 17.58 10.06 -19.10
CA GLU A 233 17.46 9.61 -20.51
C GLU A 233 16.78 8.23 -20.58
N VAL A 234 15.83 8.08 -21.49
CA VAL A 234 15.19 6.79 -21.83
C VAL A 234 15.91 6.16 -23.02
#